data_6752acb23e951d79699caab3daa6b0e5
#
_entry.id   6752acb23e951d79699caab3daa6b0e5
#
_cell.length_a   1.000
_cell.length_b   1.000
_cell.length_c   1.000
_cell.angle_alpha   90.00
_cell.angle_beta   90.00
_cell.angle_gamma   90.00
#
_symmetry.space_group_name_H-M   'P 1'
#
loop_
_entity.id
_entity.type
_entity.pdbx_description
1 polymer ?
#
loop_
_entity_poly.entity_id
_entity_poly.type
_entity_poly.pdbx_seq_one_letter_code
_entity_poly.pdbx_strand_id
1 'polypeptide(L)'
;VSAIEHRSVAGTAAALRAAGLDAAADGIRLLAADVRTAAAAAAALGVPVGAIANSLVFIATGEPGSGERTGPWPLLVLTSGDHRADTGRLAELVGAVEVRKADPAFVREHTGQAIGGVAPVGHPAPVRTVVDEHLARYPEVWAAAGHPKSVFPTTYADLVTLTGGTAAWVAAEEDDPST
;
A
#
# COMPACT_ATOMS: atom_id res chain seq x y z
N VAL A 1 -10.33 5.12 22.91
CA VAL A 1 -8.95 5.24 22.39
C VAL A 1 -9.03 5.87 21.03
N SER A 2 -8.42 7.03 20.86
CA SER A 2 -8.30 7.69 19.56
C SER A 2 -7.57 6.75 18.59
N ALA A 3 -7.96 6.72 17.31
CA ALA A 3 -7.23 5.90 16.33
C ALA A 3 -5.77 6.35 16.14
N ILE A 4 -5.44 7.59 16.50
CA ILE A 4 -4.04 8.09 16.55
C ILE A 4 -3.25 7.37 17.66
N GLU A 5 -3.89 6.97 18.72
CA GLU A 5 -3.31 6.18 19.81
C GLU A 5 -3.30 4.67 19.53
N HIS A 6 -3.89 4.25 18.40
CA HIS A 6 -3.86 2.85 18.00
C HIS A 6 -2.43 2.39 17.75
N ARG A 7 -2.07 1.20 18.27
CA ARG A 7 -0.71 0.65 18.19
C ARG A 7 -0.13 0.64 16.78
N SER A 8 -0.95 0.30 15.77
CA SER A 8 -0.51 0.25 14.39
C SER A 8 -0.19 1.63 13.83
N VAL A 9 -0.97 2.66 14.19
CA VAL A 9 -0.74 4.04 13.77
C VAL A 9 0.53 4.59 14.44
N ALA A 10 0.72 4.33 15.73
CA ALA A 10 1.95 4.69 16.43
C ALA A 10 3.19 4.01 15.82
N GLY A 11 3.07 2.74 15.43
CA GLY A 11 4.13 1.99 14.74
C GLY A 11 4.46 2.58 13.38
N THR A 12 3.44 2.98 12.61
CA THR A 12 3.62 3.66 11.32
C THR A 12 4.32 5.00 11.51
N ALA A 13 3.87 5.82 12.46
CA ALA A 13 4.49 7.12 12.77
C ALA A 13 5.97 6.96 13.17
N ALA A 14 6.28 5.96 14.00
CA ALA A 14 7.66 5.67 14.38
C ALA A 14 8.53 5.25 13.19
N ALA A 15 8.01 4.39 12.29
CA ALA A 15 8.71 3.97 11.08
C ALA A 15 8.96 5.13 10.11
N LEU A 16 7.98 6.03 9.94
CA LEU A 16 8.13 7.25 9.14
C LEU A 16 9.23 8.15 9.69
N ARG A 17 9.26 8.39 11.00
CA ARG A 17 10.30 9.20 11.65
C ARG A 17 11.68 8.54 11.52
N ALA A 18 11.77 7.24 11.69
CA ALA A 18 13.03 6.51 11.51
C ALA A 18 13.58 6.62 10.08
N ALA A 19 12.70 6.82 9.09
CA ALA A 19 13.07 7.08 7.70
C ALA A 19 13.31 8.58 7.38
N GLY A 20 13.24 9.47 8.38
CA GLY A 20 13.40 10.91 8.19
C GLY A 20 12.18 11.63 7.60
N LEU A 21 11.03 10.99 7.62
CA LEU A 21 9.77 11.53 7.09
C LEU A 21 8.89 12.10 8.23
N ASP A 22 9.44 13.00 9.02
CA ASP A 22 8.78 13.61 10.19
C ASP A 22 7.49 14.33 9.80
N ALA A 23 7.50 15.08 8.70
CA ALA A 23 6.33 15.81 8.21
C ALA A 23 5.18 14.86 7.83
N ALA A 24 5.50 13.69 7.26
CA ALA A 24 4.49 12.66 6.96
C ALA A 24 3.90 12.06 8.24
N ALA A 25 4.75 11.78 9.24
CA ALA A 25 4.31 11.29 10.54
C ALA A 25 3.41 12.30 11.27
N ASP A 26 3.78 13.58 11.27
CA ASP A 26 3.01 14.66 11.88
C ASP A 26 1.72 14.97 11.11
N GLY A 27 1.70 14.66 9.81
CA GLY A 27 0.56 14.82 8.92
C GLY A 27 -0.48 13.70 8.99
N ILE A 28 -0.32 12.70 9.86
CA ILE A 28 -1.31 11.61 10.01
C ILE A 28 -2.67 12.19 10.41
N ARG A 29 -3.70 11.83 9.66
CA ARG A 29 -5.09 12.27 9.88
C ARG A 29 -6.03 11.08 10.06
N LEU A 30 -7.09 11.33 10.83
CA LEU A 30 -8.23 10.45 10.93
C LEU A 30 -9.35 10.95 10.03
N LEU A 31 -9.85 10.10 9.17
CA LEU A 31 -11.03 10.36 8.37
C LEU A 31 -12.31 9.97 9.12
N ALA A 32 -13.43 10.56 8.74
CA ALA A 32 -14.73 10.28 9.35
C ALA A 32 -15.14 8.80 9.18
N ALA A 33 -16.07 8.34 10.01
CA ALA A 33 -16.45 6.93 10.11
C ALA A 33 -17.07 6.34 8.84
N ASP A 34 -17.65 7.15 7.99
CA ASP A 34 -18.30 6.80 6.73
C ASP A 34 -17.33 6.73 5.52
N VAL A 35 -16.09 7.19 5.68
CA VAL A 35 -15.06 7.12 4.64
C VAL A 35 -14.53 5.70 4.52
N ARG A 36 -14.96 4.96 3.48
CA ARG A 36 -14.62 3.54 3.29
C ARG A 36 -14.02 3.22 1.92
N THR A 37 -13.93 4.20 1.03
CA THR A 37 -13.42 4.02 -0.33
C THR A 37 -12.36 5.07 -0.65
N ALA A 38 -11.52 4.80 -1.65
CA ALA A 38 -10.54 5.77 -2.14
C ALA A 38 -11.24 7.08 -2.60
N ALA A 39 -12.38 6.99 -3.28
CA ALA A 39 -13.15 8.15 -3.70
C ALA A 39 -13.65 9.00 -2.51
N ALA A 40 -14.17 8.35 -1.46
CA ALA A 40 -14.61 9.04 -0.26
C ALA A 40 -13.43 9.68 0.51
N ALA A 41 -12.28 8.99 0.57
CA ALA A 41 -11.06 9.53 1.17
C ALA A 41 -10.55 10.76 0.40
N ALA A 42 -10.50 10.67 -0.92
CA ALA A 42 -10.11 11.78 -1.79
C ALA A 42 -11.00 13.01 -1.60
N ALA A 43 -12.33 12.81 -1.56
CA ALA A 43 -13.30 13.87 -1.30
C ALA A 43 -13.09 14.52 0.08
N ALA A 44 -12.88 13.71 1.13
CA ALA A 44 -12.63 14.20 2.49
C ALA A 44 -11.32 14.98 2.61
N LEU A 45 -10.31 14.61 1.84
CA LEU A 45 -8.99 15.26 1.82
C LEU A 45 -8.89 16.41 0.83
N GLY A 46 -9.85 16.55 -0.09
CA GLY A 46 -9.83 17.58 -1.15
C GLY A 46 -8.76 17.31 -2.22
N VAL A 47 -8.48 16.04 -2.53
CA VAL A 47 -7.48 15.61 -3.52
C VAL A 47 -8.12 14.75 -4.62
N PRO A 48 -7.48 14.62 -5.80
CA PRO A 48 -7.93 13.67 -6.81
C PRO A 48 -7.91 12.23 -6.31
N VAL A 49 -8.82 11.39 -6.80
CA VAL A 49 -8.90 9.96 -6.41
C VAL A 49 -7.58 9.23 -6.71
N GLY A 50 -6.95 9.55 -7.82
CA GLY A 50 -5.66 8.98 -8.21
C GLY A 50 -4.51 9.29 -7.25
N ALA A 51 -4.63 10.33 -6.43
CA ALA A 51 -3.65 10.67 -5.40
C ALA A 51 -3.77 9.81 -4.12
N ILE A 52 -4.77 8.93 -4.05
CA ILE A 52 -4.90 7.95 -2.95
C ILE A 52 -4.08 6.71 -3.29
N ALA A 53 -3.06 6.44 -2.50
CA ALA A 53 -2.29 5.21 -2.56
C ALA A 53 -3.02 4.11 -1.77
N ASN A 54 -3.83 3.33 -2.47
CA ASN A 54 -4.64 2.27 -1.89
C ASN A 54 -3.77 1.04 -1.60
N SER A 55 -3.65 0.66 -0.34
CA SER A 55 -2.82 -0.48 0.08
C SER A 55 -3.60 -1.79 -0.03
N LEU A 56 -3.19 -2.61 -0.98
CA LEU A 56 -3.75 -3.93 -1.22
C LEU A 56 -2.73 -5.02 -0.89
N VAL A 57 -3.11 -6.00 -0.08
CA VAL A 57 -2.28 -7.16 0.22
C VAL A 57 -2.77 -8.35 -0.58
N PHE A 58 -1.84 -8.99 -1.28
CA PHE A 58 -2.06 -10.20 -2.06
C PHE A 58 -1.25 -11.36 -1.47
N ILE A 59 -1.69 -12.56 -1.79
CA ILE A 59 -0.91 -13.79 -1.60
C ILE A 59 -0.28 -14.11 -2.94
N ALA A 60 1.04 -14.17 -2.98
CA ALA A 60 1.79 -14.63 -4.14
C ALA A 60 2.42 -16.00 -3.87
N THR A 61 2.44 -16.85 -4.88
CA THR A 61 3.07 -18.19 -4.82
C THR A 61 4.06 -18.35 -5.97
N GLY A 62 5.22 -18.93 -5.68
CA GLY A 62 6.26 -19.23 -6.66
C GLY A 62 6.29 -20.71 -7.06
N GLU A 63 7.08 -21.05 -8.08
CA GLU A 63 7.28 -22.43 -8.49
C GLU A 63 8.13 -23.23 -7.50
N PRO A 64 7.80 -24.51 -7.27
CA PRO A 64 8.67 -25.40 -6.52
C PRO A 64 10.03 -25.54 -7.21
N GLY A 65 11.10 -25.21 -6.51
CA GLY A 65 12.47 -25.39 -7.02
C GLY A 65 13.09 -24.18 -7.73
N SER A 66 12.38 -23.05 -7.84
CA SER A 66 12.93 -21.82 -8.46
C SER A 66 13.99 -21.08 -7.60
N GLY A 67 14.31 -21.60 -6.40
CA GLY A 67 15.29 -20.99 -5.49
C GLY A 67 14.83 -19.73 -4.77
N GLU A 68 13.79 -19.08 -5.27
CA GLU A 68 13.08 -17.98 -4.65
C GLU A 68 11.73 -18.46 -4.12
N ARG A 69 11.22 -17.90 -3.10
CA ARG A 69 9.98 -18.17 -2.35
C ARG A 69 8.98 -19.11 -3.03
N THR A 70 8.99 -20.38 -2.70
CA THR A 70 8.08 -21.40 -3.26
C THR A 70 6.71 -21.42 -2.59
N GLY A 71 6.65 -21.09 -1.29
CA GLY A 71 5.39 -21.06 -0.54
C GLY A 71 4.66 -19.73 -0.68
N PRO A 72 3.45 -19.61 -0.11
CA PRO A 72 2.71 -18.36 -0.11
C PRO A 72 3.45 -17.27 0.68
N TRP A 73 3.55 -16.08 0.08
CA TRP A 73 4.19 -14.91 0.70
C TRP A 73 3.35 -13.63 0.45
N PRO A 74 3.43 -12.64 1.36
CA PRO A 74 2.68 -11.41 1.22
C PRO A 74 3.30 -10.50 0.16
N LEU A 75 2.45 -9.96 -0.70
CA LEU A 75 2.77 -8.90 -1.65
C LEU A 75 1.91 -7.69 -1.33
N LEU A 76 2.55 -6.58 -0.98
CA LEU A 76 1.87 -5.30 -0.81
C LEU A 76 1.91 -4.52 -2.13
N VAL A 77 0.76 -4.04 -2.56
CA VAL A 77 0.65 -3.19 -3.75
C VAL A 77 0.02 -1.86 -3.35
N LEU A 78 0.75 -0.78 -3.59
CA LEU A 78 0.26 0.58 -3.40
C LEU A 78 -0.30 1.05 -4.73
N THR A 79 -1.60 0.90 -4.90
CA THR A 79 -2.32 1.16 -6.15
C THR A 79 -2.94 2.55 -6.11
N SER A 80 -2.80 3.33 -7.18
CA SER A 80 -3.57 4.57 -7.33
C SER A 80 -5.07 4.31 -7.23
N GLY A 81 -5.80 5.22 -6.61
CA GLY A 81 -7.26 5.14 -6.52
C GLY A 81 -7.98 5.15 -7.88
N ASP A 82 -7.32 5.59 -8.94
CA ASP A 82 -7.81 5.55 -10.33
C ASP A 82 -7.60 4.17 -10.98
N HIS A 83 -6.76 3.31 -10.40
CA HIS A 83 -6.40 2.02 -10.97
C HIS A 83 -7.05 0.86 -10.24
N ARG A 84 -7.20 -0.22 -10.98
CA ARG A 84 -7.48 -1.54 -10.44
C ARG A 84 -6.28 -2.45 -10.69
N ALA A 85 -5.69 -3.00 -9.64
CA ALA A 85 -4.55 -3.89 -9.75
C ALA A 85 -4.94 -5.17 -10.52
N ASP A 86 -4.17 -5.47 -11.57
CA ASP A 86 -4.31 -6.69 -12.36
C ASP A 86 -3.42 -7.80 -11.78
N THR A 87 -4.02 -8.91 -11.35
CA THR A 87 -3.28 -9.99 -10.68
C THR A 87 -2.37 -10.77 -11.62
N GLY A 88 -2.71 -10.86 -12.90
CA GLY A 88 -1.85 -11.48 -13.92
C GLY A 88 -0.58 -10.65 -14.10
N ARG A 89 -0.74 -9.36 -14.31
CA ARG A 89 0.39 -8.42 -14.41
C ARG A 89 1.25 -8.41 -13.14
N LEU A 90 0.63 -8.42 -11.98
CA LEU A 90 1.37 -8.50 -10.70
C LEU A 90 2.20 -9.79 -10.62
N ALA A 91 1.65 -10.93 -11.04
CA ALA A 91 2.37 -12.20 -11.05
C ALA A 91 3.63 -12.12 -11.93
N GLU A 92 3.51 -11.57 -13.12
CA GLU A 92 4.64 -11.35 -14.04
C GLU A 92 5.69 -10.41 -13.42
N LEU A 93 5.27 -9.28 -12.85
CA LEU A 93 6.15 -8.29 -12.23
C LEU A 93 6.99 -8.86 -11.08
N VAL A 94 6.43 -9.78 -10.31
CA VAL A 94 7.10 -10.32 -9.14
C VAL A 94 7.66 -11.73 -9.34
N GLY A 95 7.50 -12.31 -10.54
CA GLY A 95 7.95 -13.67 -10.85
C GLY A 95 7.19 -14.74 -10.05
N ALA A 96 5.90 -14.52 -9.82
CA ALA A 96 5.02 -15.47 -9.16
C ALA A 96 4.23 -16.29 -10.20
N VAL A 97 3.85 -17.52 -9.82
CA VAL A 97 2.94 -18.35 -10.61
C VAL A 97 1.50 -17.87 -10.46
N GLU A 98 1.15 -17.44 -9.26
CA GLU A 98 -0.18 -16.94 -8.94
C GLU A 98 -0.10 -15.75 -7.96
N VAL A 99 -0.98 -14.78 -8.19
CA VAL A 99 -1.26 -13.70 -7.26
C VAL A 99 -2.76 -13.63 -7.05
N ARG A 100 -3.21 -13.70 -5.80
CA ARG A 100 -4.63 -13.63 -5.42
C ARG A 100 -4.83 -12.76 -4.18
N LYS A 101 -6.03 -12.24 -4.00
CA LYS A 101 -6.36 -11.41 -2.84
C LYS A 101 -6.13 -12.18 -1.53
N ALA A 102 -5.50 -11.51 -0.56
CA ALA A 102 -5.35 -12.04 0.79
C ALA A 102 -6.64 -11.89 1.58
N ASP A 103 -6.90 -12.85 2.46
CA ASP A 103 -7.96 -12.76 3.46
C ASP A 103 -7.49 -11.93 4.69
N PRO A 104 -8.42 -11.49 5.56
CA PRO A 104 -8.08 -10.68 6.72
C PRO A 104 -7.10 -11.34 7.70
N ALA A 105 -7.13 -12.66 7.85
CA ALA A 105 -6.23 -13.40 8.75
C ALA A 105 -4.80 -13.37 8.23
N PHE A 106 -4.59 -13.63 6.94
CA PHE A 106 -3.30 -13.55 6.28
C PHE A 106 -2.70 -12.14 6.35
N VAL A 107 -3.53 -11.10 6.07
CA VAL A 107 -3.09 -9.70 6.17
C VAL A 107 -2.59 -9.41 7.57
N ARG A 108 -3.35 -9.77 8.61
CA ARG A 108 -2.97 -9.52 10.00
C ARG A 108 -1.72 -10.29 10.42
N GLU A 109 -1.58 -11.53 10.00
CA GLU A 109 -0.42 -12.36 10.30
C GLU A 109 0.88 -11.73 9.76
N HIS A 110 0.86 -11.27 8.51
CA HIS A 110 2.05 -10.79 7.82
C HIS A 110 2.34 -9.30 8.01
N THR A 111 1.33 -8.50 8.28
CA THR A 111 1.51 -7.04 8.44
C THR A 111 1.35 -6.54 9.87
N GLY A 112 0.74 -7.33 10.74
CA GLY A 112 0.36 -6.91 12.09
C GLY A 112 -0.80 -5.90 12.11
N GLN A 113 -1.37 -5.58 10.95
CA GLN A 113 -2.36 -4.52 10.75
C GLN A 113 -3.65 -5.08 10.15
N ALA A 114 -4.75 -4.35 10.30
CA ALA A 114 -6.04 -4.76 9.77
C ALA A 114 -6.17 -4.46 8.27
N ILE A 115 -6.81 -5.38 7.56
CA ILE A 115 -7.22 -5.14 6.17
C ILE A 115 -8.01 -3.83 6.04
N GLY A 116 -7.78 -3.09 4.95
CA GLY A 116 -8.41 -1.79 4.69
C GLY A 116 -7.67 -0.60 5.27
N GLY A 117 -6.59 -0.82 6.06
CA GLY A 117 -5.80 0.26 6.64
C GLY A 117 -4.30 -0.04 6.71
N VAL A 118 -3.84 -1.02 5.95
CA VAL A 118 -2.42 -1.44 5.96
C VAL A 118 -1.52 -0.30 5.49
N ALA A 119 -0.61 0.13 6.37
CA ALA A 119 0.40 1.12 6.03
C ALA A 119 1.49 0.52 5.12
N PRO A 120 2.22 1.36 4.36
CA PRO A 120 3.36 0.91 3.58
C PRO A 120 4.50 0.33 4.42
N VAL A 121 4.55 0.66 5.70
CA VAL A 121 5.63 0.34 6.65
C VAL A 121 5.09 -0.05 8.02
N GLY A 122 6.01 -0.43 8.94
CA GLY A 122 5.65 -0.81 10.31
C GLY A 122 5.20 -2.26 10.43
N HIS A 123 5.60 -3.11 9.50
CA HIS A 123 5.32 -4.55 9.51
C HIS A 123 6.32 -5.33 10.38
N PRO A 124 5.94 -6.51 10.93
CA PRO A 124 6.84 -7.33 11.75
C PRO A 124 8.08 -7.82 10.99
N ALA A 125 7.94 -8.05 9.69
CA ALA A 125 9.01 -8.42 8.78
C ALA A 125 8.85 -7.65 7.45
N PRO A 126 9.93 -7.48 6.67
CA PRO A 126 9.84 -6.82 5.37
C PRO A 126 8.83 -7.50 4.45
N VAL A 127 7.93 -6.71 3.87
CA VAL A 127 6.94 -7.17 2.89
C VAL A 127 7.34 -6.66 1.52
N ARG A 128 7.45 -7.56 0.54
CA ARG A 128 7.72 -7.17 -0.85
C ARG A 128 6.62 -6.22 -1.32
N THR A 129 7.01 -5.08 -1.89
CA THR A 129 6.08 -4.01 -2.25
C THR A 129 6.24 -3.62 -3.72
N VAL A 130 5.12 -3.40 -4.38
CA VAL A 130 5.03 -2.76 -5.69
C VAL A 130 4.31 -1.42 -5.52
N VAL A 131 4.85 -0.37 -6.12
CA VAL A 131 4.29 0.98 -6.08
C VAL A 131 3.83 1.37 -7.48
N ASP A 132 2.56 1.71 -7.62
CA ASP A 132 1.94 2.09 -8.88
C ASP A 132 2.56 3.40 -9.41
N GLU A 133 3.15 3.34 -10.60
CA GLU A 133 3.75 4.51 -11.26
C GLU A 133 2.76 5.64 -11.54
N HIS A 134 1.46 5.33 -11.62
CA HIS A 134 0.44 6.36 -11.80
C HIS A 134 0.46 7.40 -10.67
N LEU A 135 0.85 7.01 -9.45
CA LEU A 135 0.98 7.91 -8.31
C LEU A 135 2.00 9.04 -8.54
N ALA A 136 2.97 8.85 -9.44
CA ALA A 136 3.97 9.87 -9.78
C ALA A 136 3.37 11.13 -10.44
N ARG A 137 2.13 11.06 -10.92
CA ARG A 137 1.41 12.20 -11.53
C ARG A 137 0.99 13.26 -10.52
N TYR A 138 0.99 12.91 -9.23
CA TYR A 138 0.50 13.78 -8.17
C TYR A 138 1.65 14.29 -7.31
N PRO A 139 1.70 15.60 -7.00
CA PRO A 139 2.76 16.18 -6.16
C PRO A 139 2.68 15.71 -4.71
N GLU A 140 1.49 15.33 -4.27
CA GLU A 140 1.22 14.75 -2.95
C GLU A 140 0.27 13.56 -3.12
N VAL A 141 0.59 12.47 -2.44
CA VAL A 141 -0.25 11.27 -2.36
C VAL A 141 -0.56 10.95 -0.90
N TRP A 142 -1.65 10.24 -0.66
CA TRP A 142 -2.11 9.88 0.66
C TRP A 142 -2.14 8.36 0.82
N ALA A 143 -1.43 7.85 1.81
CA ALA A 143 -1.33 6.42 2.10
C ALA A 143 -1.96 6.10 3.46
N ALA A 144 -2.37 4.83 3.65
CA ALA A 144 -2.92 4.36 4.92
C ALA A 144 -1.85 4.36 6.02
N ALA A 145 -2.25 4.66 7.24
CA ALA A 145 -1.36 4.79 8.39
C ALA A 145 -1.46 3.64 9.42
N GLY A 146 -1.96 2.47 9.01
CA GLY A 146 -2.00 1.27 9.85
C GLY A 146 -3.33 0.98 10.54
N HIS A 147 -4.34 1.80 10.32
CA HIS A 147 -5.70 1.60 10.79
C HIS A 147 -6.68 2.06 9.70
N PRO A 148 -7.82 1.38 9.50
CA PRO A 148 -8.87 1.89 8.62
C PRO A 148 -9.20 3.34 9.00
N LYS A 149 -9.25 4.25 8.03
CA LYS A 149 -9.49 5.70 8.20
C LYS A 149 -8.29 6.52 8.69
N SER A 150 -7.16 5.94 9.03
CA SER A 150 -5.94 6.70 9.27
C SER A 150 -5.12 6.80 7.97
N VAL A 151 -4.73 8.02 7.62
CA VAL A 151 -3.96 8.30 6.40
C VAL A 151 -2.86 9.31 6.69
N PHE A 152 -1.82 9.31 5.88
CA PHE A 152 -0.75 10.31 5.97
C PHE A 152 -0.37 10.83 4.58
N PRO A 153 0.05 12.12 4.48
CA PRO A 153 0.52 12.69 3.23
C PRO A 153 1.97 12.28 2.97
N THR A 154 2.29 12.04 1.72
CA THR A 154 3.65 11.70 1.29
C THR A 154 3.81 12.01 -0.20
N THR A 155 4.90 11.54 -0.81
CA THR A 155 5.13 11.60 -2.25
C THR A 155 5.32 10.22 -2.82
N TYR A 156 5.13 10.06 -4.13
CA TYR A 156 5.44 8.82 -4.83
C TYR A 156 6.91 8.41 -4.61
N ALA A 157 7.85 9.34 -4.73
CA ALA A 157 9.26 9.07 -4.54
C ALA A 157 9.58 8.57 -3.12
N ASP A 158 8.97 9.19 -2.10
CA ASP A 158 9.13 8.76 -0.71
C ASP A 158 8.53 7.38 -0.48
N LEU A 159 7.39 7.04 -1.08
CA LEU A 159 6.80 5.71 -0.99
C LEU A 159 7.72 4.62 -1.58
N VAL A 160 8.32 4.87 -2.74
CA VAL A 160 9.28 3.94 -3.36
C VAL A 160 10.51 3.75 -2.46
N THR A 161 11.08 4.84 -1.96
CA THR A 161 12.26 4.80 -1.07
C THR A 161 11.93 4.14 0.27
N LEU A 162 10.85 4.53 0.89
CA LEU A 162 10.40 4.05 2.21
C LEU A 162 10.14 2.54 2.24
N THR A 163 9.55 2.01 1.17
CA THR A 163 9.20 0.60 1.07
C THR A 163 10.32 -0.26 0.46
N GLY A 164 11.30 0.34 -0.21
CA GLY A 164 12.23 -0.36 -1.08
C GLY A 164 11.52 -1.08 -2.23
N GLY A 165 10.31 -0.61 -2.57
CA GLY A 165 9.41 -1.26 -3.53
C GLY A 165 9.84 -1.09 -4.98
N THR A 166 9.27 -1.94 -5.82
CA THR A 166 9.41 -1.84 -7.27
C THR A 166 8.35 -0.89 -7.82
N ALA A 167 8.78 0.14 -8.55
CA ALA A 167 7.88 1.01 -9.29
C ALA A 167 7.41 0.30 -10.55
N ALA A 168 6.11 0.24 -10.80
CA ALA A 168 5.55 -0.39 -11.99
C ALA A 168 4.11 0.06 -12.26
N TRP A 169 3.67 -0.08 -13.50
CA TRP A 169 2.27 0.02 -13.84
C TRP A 169 1.53 -1.25 -13.38
N VAL A 170 0.50 -1.11 -12.55
CA VAL A 170 -0.18 -2.25 -11.91
C VAL A 170 -1.57 -2.57 -12.49
N ALA A 171 -2.11 -1.68 -13.32
CA ALA A 171 -3.37 -1.90 -14.02
C ALA A 171 -3.18 -2.80 -15.26
N ALA A 172 -4.28 -3.22 -15.89
CA ALA A 172 -4.23 -4.00 -17.13
C ALA A 172 -3.45 -3.27 -18.24
N GLU A 173 -2.86 -4.01 -19.18
CA GLU A 173 -2.02 -3.44 -20.26
C GLU A 173 -2.74 -2.43 -21.12
N GLU A 174 -4.03 -2.63 -21.38
CA GLU A 174 -4.86 -1.71 -22.16
C GLU A 174 -4.98 -0.31 -21.55
N ASP A 175 -4.69 -0.18 -20.26
CA ASP A 175 -4.70 1.09 -19.53
C ASP A 175 -3.29 1.71 -19.39
N ASP A 176 -2.24 1.02 -19.89
CA ASP A 176 -0.85 1.46 -19.79
C ASP A 176 -0.51 2.45 -20.92
N PRO A 177 -0.18 3.72 -20.58
CA PRO A 177 0.12 4.74 -21.59
C PRO A 177 1.42 4.50 -22.38
N SER A 178 2.22 3.50 -21.99
CA SER A 178 3.47 3.14 -22.67
C SER A 178 3.29 2.02 -23.70
N THR A 179 2.09 1.46 -23.84
CA THR A 179 1.70 0.54 -24.92
C THR A 179 0.90 1.29 -25.96
#